data_cc17871216daa0e5c9007c6698c975ee
#
_entry.id   cc17871216daa0e5c9007c6698c975ee
#
_cell.length_a   1.000
_cell.length_b   1.000
_cell.length_c   1.000
_cell.angle_alpha   90.00
_cell.angle_beta   90.00
_cell.angle_gamma   90.00
#
_symmetry.space_group_name_H-M   'P 1'
#
loop_
_entity.id
_entity.type
_entity.pdbx_description
1 polymer ?
#
loop_
_entity_poly.entity_id
_entity_poly.type
_entity_poly.pdbx_seq_one_letter_code
_entity_poly.pdbx_strand_id
1 'polypeptide(L)'
;PYTTNDKQPMAMAFQNVYDITPLSKAQPKLAFLPVTVDCGSVKLTLLESDLEAYPGMFVQSQQGKYGLKGVFAPYPAKTDFYPWRKQEYVTETTDFISRSRGSRSYPWRVLAITEKDTDMPVNNLVYALASPNRIGDTSWIKTGKVAWDWWNDWNLKGVPFKAGINMDTYKYYIDFASRNGLEFIVLDEGWYDPKSGDMLTVIPELDLPELIAYGKSKGVEIVLWTVFNVLDSQLEAACKKYADMGIKGFKVDFLDRDDQTAVEMVYRIAEMTARYKLTLDLHGIYKPTGINRTYPHIINFESVFGMEEVKWTDIKNNMPLYDVTFPYIRMMAGPVDYTPGAMRNATKADWRAMYSTPASMGTRCHQLAAYIVHDSPFTMLCDAPTNYLNEQECVDFITSLPVETDSTFIASGELGKYIVTVRKKDVNWYVGGMTNWDLSLIHISEPTRHLRIS
;
A
#
# COMPACT_ATOMS: atom_id res chain seq x y z
N PRO A 1 10.70 -7.13 9.54
CA PRO A 1 11.41 -7.19 8.25
C PRO A 1 12.77 -6.52 8.33
N TYR A 2 13.81 -7.16 7.80
CA TYR A 2 15.16 -6.59 7.75
C TYR A 2 15.36 -5.79 6.47
N THR A 3 16.35 -4.88 6.51
CA THR A 3 16.79 -4.16 5.31
C THR A 3 17.57 -5.10 4.38
N THR A 4 17.41 -4.92 3.06
CA THR A 4 18.02 -5.81 2.05
C THR A 4 19.21 -5.22 1.33
N ASN A 5 19.45 -3.90 1.48
CA ASN A 5 20.54 -3.20 0.80
C ASN A 5 21.71 -2.97 1.77
N ASP A 6 22.78 -3.77 1.64
CA ASP A 6 23.96 -3.65 2.50
C ASP A 6 24.79 -2.38 2.21
N LYS A 7 24.67 -1.78 1.01
CA LYS A 7 25.41 -0.56 0.63
C LYS A 7 24.72 0.71 1.10
N GLN A 8 23.37 0.70 1.04
CA GLN A 8 22.51 1.80 1.51
C GLN A 8 21.37 1.22 2.34
N PRO A 9 21.66 0.74 3.56
CA PRO A 9 20.71 -0.07 4.32
C PRO A 9 19.42 0.65 4.73
N MET A 10 19.35 1.98 4.57
CA MET A 10 18.18 2.80 4.87
C MET A 10 17.50 3.36 3.61
N ALA A 11 17.94 2.91 2.41
CA ALA A 11 17.30 3.24 1.14
C ALA A 11 16.63 1.98 0.56
N MET A 12 15.31 1.93 0.58
CA MET A 12 14.52 0.77 0.17
C MET A 12 13.05 1.12 0.01
N ALA A 13 12.31 0.28 -0.71
CA ALA A 13 10.86 0.42 -0.89
C ALA A 13 10.04 0.04 0.38
N PHE A 14 10.67 -0.33 1.48
CA PHE A 14 10.01 -0.80 2.73
C PHE A 14 9.10 -2.01 2.53
N GLN A 15 9.47 -2.87 1.61
CA GLN A 15 8.77 -4.10 1.24
C GLN A 15 9.69 -5.27 1.56
N ASN A 16 9.30 -6.11 2.49
CA ASN A 16 10.03 -7.36 2.79
C ASN A 16 9.17 -8.30 3.61
N VAL A 17 9.46 -9.60 3.51
CA VAL A 17 8.88 -10.64 4.34
C VAL A 17 9.40 -10.56 5.78
N TYR A 18 8.71 -11.22 6.70
CA TYR A 18 9.08 -11.27 8.12
C TYR A 18 9.97 -12.48 8.41
N ASP A 19 11.09 -12.24 9.13
CA ASP A 19 11.89 -13.28 9.75
C ASP A 19 11.50 -13.43 11.21
N ILE A 20 11.21 -14.69 11.62
CA ILE A 20 10.96 -15.02 13.02
C ILE A 20 12.24 -15.54 13.64
N THR A 21 12.85 -14.73 14.50
CA THR A 21 14.16 -15.03 15.10
C THR A 21 14.15 -14.71 16.59
N PRO A 22 14.60 -15.62 17.47
CA PRO A 22 14.81 -15.29 18.88
C PRO A 22 15.70 -14.07 19.05
N LEU A 23 15.31 -13.11 19.87
CA LEU A 23 16.03 -11.84 20.02
C LEU A 23 17.50 -12.04 20.44
N SER A 24 17.78 -13.05 21.27
CA SER A 24 19.14 -13.45 21.68
C SER A 24 20.01 -14.00 20.54
N LYS A 25 19.40 -14.46 19.43
CA LYS A 25 20.09 -15.00 18.25
C LYS A 25 20.05 -14.05 17.06
N ALA A 26 19.34 -12.92 17.19
CA ALA A 26 19.21 -11.96 16.11
C ALA A 26 20.58 -11.37 15.78
N GLN A 27 20.95 -11.46 14.51
CA GLN A 27 22.16 -10.80 14.00
C GLN A 27 21.98 -9.28 14.07
N PRO A 28 23.04 -8.47 14.19
CA PRO A 28 22.95 -7.01 14.24
C PRO A 28 22.58 -6.41 12.89
N LYS A 29 21.41 -6.79 12.35
CA LYS A 29 20.82 -6.27 11.12
C LYS A 29 19.84 -5.16 11.42
N LEU A 30 19.73 -4.21 10.51
CA LEU A 30 18.70 -3.19 10.55
C LEU A 30 17.35 -3.77 10.13
N ALA A 31 16.30 -3.40 10.86
CA ALA A 31 14.92 -3.65 10.49
C ALA A 31 14.14 -2.34 10.47
N PHE A 32 13.29 -2.16 9.47
CA PHE A 32 12.35 -1.05 9.45
C PHE A 32 11.09 -1.37 10.26
N LEU A 33 10.41 -0.33 10.73
CA LEU A 33 9.18 -0.48 11.50
C LEU A 33 7.96 -0.78 10.59
N PRO A 34 6.91 -1.43 11.14
CA PRO A 34 6.75 -1.93 12.49
C PRO A 34 7.56 -3.20 12.79
N VAL A 35 7.97 -3.35 14.04
CA VAL A 35 8.65 -4.56 14.53
C VAL A 35 7.94 -5.07 15.77
N THR A 36 7.58 -6.36 15.77
CA THR A 36 6.92 -7.02 16.88
C THR A 36 7.85 -7.98 17.60
N VAL A 37 7.86 -7.93 18.93
CA VAL A 37 8.54 -8.87 19.82
C VAL A 37 7.50 -9.66 20.56
N ASP A 38 7.51 -11.00 20.40
CA ASP A 38 6.66 -11.90 21.15
C ASP A 38 7.33 -12.23 22.50
N CYS A 39 6.68 -11.84 23.58
CA CYS A 39 7.12 -12.09 24.95
C CYS A 39 6.34 -13.23 25.64
N GLY A 40 5.61 -14.02 24.87
CA GLY A 40 4.77 -15.13 25.37
C GLY A 40 3.38 -14.66 25.79
N SER A 41 3.25 -14.02 26.94
CA SER A 41 1.95 -13.52 27.43
C SER A 41 1.48 -12.23 26.78
N VAL A 42 2.39 -11.46 26.20
CA VAL A 42 2.10 -10.19 25.50
C VAL A 42 2.97 -10.08 24.26
N LYS A 43 2.50 -9.31 23.28
CA LYS A 43 3.30 -8.85 22.14
C LYS A 43 3.58 -7.36 22.26
N LEU A 44 4.81 -6.99 21.98
CA LEU A 44 5.30 -5.62 21.99
C LEU A 44 5.55 -5.19 20.56
N THR A 45 4.76 -4.27 20.01
CA THR A 45 4.98 -3.76 18.67
C THR A 45 5.50 -2.33 18.73
N LEU A 46 6.67 -2.12 18.15
CA LEU A 46 7.31 -0.81 18.04
C LEU A 46 6.84 -0.12 16.76
N LEU A 47 6.33 1.09 16.95
CA LEU A 47 5.73 1.95 15.93
C LEU A 47 6.21 3.39 16.13
N GLU A 48 5.81 4.27 15.22
CA GLU A 48 6.00 5.72 15.38
C GLU A 48 4.86 6.49 14.75
N SER A 49 4.67 7.72 15.20
CA SER A 49 3.63 8.61 14.67
C SER A 49 4.14 10.04 14.57
N ASP A 50 3.54 10.81 13.65
CA ASP A 50 3.74 12.26 13.51
C ASP A 50 5.20 12.64 13.20
N LEU A 51 5.79 12.07 12.13
CA LEU A 51 7.20 12.27 11.79
C LEU A 51 7.56 13.73 11.52
N GLU A 52 6.77 14.43 10.79
CA GLU A 52 6.92 15.82 10.34
C GLU A 52 8.33 16.42 10.45
N ALA A 53 9.03 16.55 9.33
CA ALA A 53 10.40 17.09 9.27
C ALA A 53 11.41 16.40 10.22
N TYR A 54 11.27 15.07 10.38
CA TYR A 54 12.19 14.25 11.17
C TYR A 54 12.30 12.84 10.56
N PRO A 55 13.49 12.20 10.59
CA PRO A 55 13.66 10.88 9.98
C PRO A 55 12.87 9.79 10.69
N GLY A 56 12.44 8.80 9.92
CA GLY A 56 11.87 7.57 10.42
C GLY A 56 12.87 6.72 11.21
N MET A 57 12.35 5.90 12.13
CA MET A 57 13.18 5.04 12.98
C MET A 57 13.28 3.63 12.40
N PHE A 58 14.52 3.15 12.30
CA PHE A 58 14.87 1.74 12.18
C PHE A 58 15.25 1.19 13.55
N VAL A 59 15.28 -0.12 13.67
CA VAL A 59 15.87 -0.79 14.83
C VAL A 59 16.97 -1.74 14.43
N GLN A 60 17.96 -1.88 15.29
CA GLN A 60 19.04 -2.82 15.15
C GLN A 60 19.09 -3.73 16.37
N SER A 61 19.08 -5.04 16.15
CA SER A 61 19.32 -6.00 17.20
C SER A 61 20.77 -5.92 17.69
N GLN A 62 20.98 -6.16 18.97
CA GLN A 62 22.30 -6.13 19.59
C GLN A 62 22.76 -7.56 19.89
N GLN A 63 23.87 -7.98 19.27
CA GLN A 63 24.40 -9.33 19.47
C GLN A 63 24.60 -9.66 20.94
N GLY A 64 24.06 -10.80 21.37
CA GLY A 64 24.17 -11.28 22.76
C GLY A 64 23.36 -10.48 23.78
N LYS A 65 22.46 -9.58 23.35
CA LYS A 65 21.57 -8.80 24.23
C LYS A 65 20.12 -8.99 23.84
N TYR A 66 19.25 -8.84 24.83
CA TYR A 66 17.78 -8.85 24.64
C TYR A 66 17.25 -7.43 24.40
N GLY A 67 17.81 -6.73 23.43
CA GLY A 67 17.46 -5.34 23.18
C GLY A 67 17.52 -4.94 21.73
N LEU A 68 16.74 -3.90 21.40
CA LEU A 68 16.76 -3.24 20.10
C LEU A 68 17.25 -1.80 20.30
N LYS A 69 18.14 -1.36 19.41
CA LYS A 69 18.65 0.02 19.37
C LYS A 69 17.96 0.76 18.22
N GLY A 70 17.37 1.92 18.50
CA GLY A 70 16.87 2.83 17.46
C GLY A 70 18.05 3.40 16.64
N VAL A 71 17.84 3.42 15.32
CA VAL A 71 18.80 3.94 14.34
C VAL A 71 18.02 4.80 13.35
N PHE A 72 18.62 5.88 12.87
CA PHE A 72 17.96 6.83 11.97
C PHE A 72 18.81 7.10 10.75
N ALA A 73 18.16 7.34 9.61
CA ALA A 73 18.86 7.76 8.41
C ALA A 73 19.56 9.11 8.65
N PRO A 74 20.85 9.24 8.31
CA PRO A 74 21.54 10.50 8.36
C PRO A 74 20.93 11.52 7.42
N TYR A 75 21.03 12.80 7.75
CA TYR A 75 20.60 13.88 6.87
C TYR A 75 21.41 13.84 5.55
N PRO A 76 20.78 13.94 4.37
CA PRO A 76 21.48 13.93 3.09
C PRO A 76 22.39 15.15 2.94
N ALA A 77 23.65 14.92 2.55
CA ALA A 77 24.58 15.96 2.15
C ALA A 77 24.52 16.22 0.64
N LYS A 78 24.40 15.13 -0.14
CA LYS A 78 24.22 15.21 -1.60
C LYS A 78 23.27 14.11 -2.06
N THR A 79 22.54 14.40 -3.12
CA THR A 79 21.66 13.48 -3.83
C THR A 79 21.97 13.46 -5.33
N ASP A 80 21.52 12.42 -6.02
CA ASP A 80 21.57 12.27 -7.48
C ASP A 80 20.31 11.52 -7.94
N PHE A 81 20.09 11.35 -9.23
CA PHE A 81 18.91 10.75 -9.80
C PHE A 81 19.25 9.52 -10.65
N TYR A 82 18.45 8.46 -10.48
CA TYR A 82 18.50 7.35 -11.43
C TYR A 82 18.05 7.80 -12.82
N PRO A 83 18.88 7.59 -13.87
CA PRO A 83 18.61 8.18 -15.19
C PRO A 83 17.37 7.64 -15.89
N TRP A 84 16.92 6.44 -15.52
CA TRP A 84 15.78 5.77 -16.17
C TRP A 84 14.40 6.21 -15.63
N ARG A 85 14.34 6.84 -14.43
CA ARG A 85 13.06 7.20 -13.78
C ARG A 85 13.09 8.54 -13.07
N LYS A 86 14.24 9.19 -12.97
CA LYS A 86 14.44 10.43 -12.19
C LYS A 86 14.08 10.27 -10.69
N GLN A 87 14.10 9.06 -10.17
CA GLN A 87 14.03 8.80 -8.74
C GLN A 87 15.30 9.31 -8.05
N GLU A 88 15.14 10.07 -6.97
CA GLU A 88 16.26 10.62 -6.20
C GLU A 88 16.85 9.57 -5.24
N TYR A 89 18.17 9.55 -5.11
CA TYR A 89 18.88 8.74 -4.13
C TYR A 89 20.02 9.54 -3.47
N VAL A 90 20.39 9.15 -2.24
CA VAL A 90 21.43 9.82 -1.45
C VAL A 90 22.80 9.29 -1.84
N THR A 91 23.73 10.20 -2.20
CA THR A 91 25.12 9.85 -2.55
C THR A 91 26.09 10.12 -1.41
N GLU A 92 25.83 11.14 -0.59
CA GLU A 92 26.62 11.49 0.58
C GLU A 92 25.72 11.89 1.75
N THR A 93 26.10 11.52 2.97
CA THR A 93 25.39 11.85 4.20
C THR A 93 26.21 12.72 5.14
N THR A 94 25.52 13.43 6.02
CA THR A 94 26.14 14.16 7.13
C THR A 94 26.35 13.26 8.36
N ASP A 95 26.95 13.79 9.41
CA ASP A 95 27.13 13.15 10.71
C ASP A 95 25.99 13.39 11.70
N PHE A 96 24.92 14.08 11.27
CA PHE A 96 23.69 14.31 12.04
C PHE A 96 22.46 13.79 11.28
N ILE A 97 21.36 13.59 12.00
CA ILE A 97 20.12 13.00 11.44
C ILE A 97 19.07 14.03 11.06
N SER A 98 19.13 15.23 11.66
CA SER A 98 18.13 16.27 11.38
C SER A 98 18.68 17.68 11.67
N ARG A 99 18.04 18.64 10.98
CA ARG A 99 18.22 20.10 11.24
C ARG A 99 16.89 20.66 11.70
N SER A 100 16.91 21.44 12.76
CA SER A 100 15.73 22.15 13.28
C SER A 100 16.05 23.60 13.58
N ARG A 101 15.12 24.50 13.32
CA ARG A 101 15.21 25.91 13.71
C ARG A 101 14.38 26.12 14.96
N GLY A 102 15.04 26.55 16.06
CA GLY A 102 14.35 26.80 17.33
C GLY A 102 13.77 25.54 17.98
N SER A 103 12.64 25.71 18.68
CA SER A 103 11.91 24.60 19.31
C SER A 103 10.98 23.89 18.31
N ARG A 104 10.77 22.60 18.53
CA ARG A 104 9.85 21.79 17.75
C ARG A 104 9.24 20.66 18.59
N SER A 105 8.12 20.08 18.12
CA SER A 105 7.66 18.78 18.59
C SER A 105 8.42 17.67 17.87
N TYR A 106 8.66 16.56 18.56
CA TYR A 106 9.31 15.38 17.99
C TYR A 106 8.29 14.27 17.75
N PRO A 107 8.56 13.37 16.80
CA PRO A 107 7.69 12.21 16.57
C PRO A 107 7.48 11.36 17.82
N TRP A 108 6.30 10.79 17.91
CA TRP A 108 6.02 9.76 18.92
C TRP A 108 6.77 8.47 18.59
N ARG A 109 7.39 7.88 19.61
CA ARG A 109 7.88 6.51 19.59
C ARG A 109 6.90 5.67 20.39
N VAL A 110 6.17 4.78 19.70
CA VAL A 110 5.02 4.08 20.22
C VAL A 110 5.40 2.62 20.49
N LEU A 111 5.14 2.17 21.70
CA LEU A 111 5.22 0.75 22.05
C LEU A 111 3.81 0.25 22.35
N ALA A 112 3.19 -0.40 21.39
CA ALA A 112 1.91 -1.04 21.59
C ALA A 112 2.10 -2.37 22.33
N ILE A 113 1.34 -2.57 23.42
CA ILE A 113 1.36 -3.79 24.24
C ILE A 113 0.02 -4.48 24.02
N THR A 114 0.02 -5.70 23.48
CA THR A 114 -1.19 -6.46 23.18
C THR A 114 -1.12 -7.84 23.82
N GLU A 115 -2.20 -8.24 24.50
CA GLU A 115 -2.35 -9.57 25.09
C GLU A 115 -2.94 -10.58 24.11
N LYS A 116 -3.72 -10.10 23.13
CA LYS A 116 -4.39 -10.95 22.14
C LYS A 116 -3.97 -10.54 20.74
N ASP A 117 -3.66 -11.50 19.90
CA ASP A 117 -3.32 -11.24 18.50
C ASP A 117 -4.45 -10.50 17.78
N THR A 118 -5.70 -10.80 18.11
CA THR A 118 -6.90 -10.18 17.52
C THR A 118 -7.02 -8.68 17.75
N ASP A 119 -6.31 -8.12 18.73
CA ASP A 119 -6.33 -6.69 19.01
C ASP A 119 -5.30 -5.90 18.16
N MET A 120 -4.35 -6.60 17.52
CA MET A 120 -3.29 -5.98 16.74
C MET A 120 -3.80 -5.34 15.43
N PRO A 121 -4.53 -6.04 14.55
CA PRO A 121 -4.93 -5.47 13.25
C PRO A 121 -5.87 -4.27 13.34
N VAL A 122 -6.55 -4.11 14.47
CA VAL A 122 -7.49 -3.00 14.71
C VAL A 122 -6.94 -1.92 15.65
N ASN A 123 -5.64 -1.99 15.96
CA ASN A 123 -4.96 -0.99 16.76
C ASN A 123 -4.81 0.33 15.98
N ASN A 124 -5.21 1.43 16.57
CA ASN A 124 -5.21 2.76 15.94
C ASN A 124 -4.30 3.79 16.62
N LEU A 125 -3.37 3.37 17.46
CA LEU A 125 -2.51 4.28 18.22
C LEU A 125 -1.72 5.24 17.33
N VAL A 126 -1.20 4.77 16.19
CA VAL A 126 -0.45 5.61 15.25
C VAL A 126 -1.33 6.77 14.73
N TYR A 127 -2.56 6.45 14.32
CA TYR A 127 -3.52 7.45 13.86
C TYR A 127 -3.93 8.39 15.01
N ALA A 128 -4.24 7.87 16.17
CA ALA A 128 -4.73 8.64 17.31
C ALA A 128 -3.70 9.65 17.86
N LEU A 129 -2.41 9.33 17.76
CA LEU A 129 -1.31 10.19 18.22
C LEU A 129 -0.88 11.24 17.20
N ALA A 130 -1.23 11.09 15.93
CA ALA A 130 -0.86 12.03 14.89
C ALA A 130 -1.56 13.39 15.06
N SER A 131 -0.99 14.43 14.47
CA SER A 131 -1.55 15.77 14.41
C SER A 131 -2.95 15.79 13.81
N PRO A 132 -3.86 16.66 14.28
CA PRO A 132 -5.22 16.75 13.77
C PRO A 132 -5.27 17.22 12.32
N ASN A 133 -6.44 17.03 11.70
CA ASN A 133 -6.73 17.46 10.33
C ASN A 133 -6.37 18.95 10.10
N ARG A 134 -5.53 19.21 9.09
CA ARG A 134 -5.07 20.57 8.70
C ARG A 134 -5.78 21.11 7.47
N ILE A 135 -6.51 20.28 6.73
CA ILE A 135 -7.16 20.73 5.48
C ILE A 135 -8.60 21.21 5.66
N GLY A 136 -9.20 20.94 6.83
CA GLY A 136 -10.56 21.37 7.16
C GLY A 136 -11.61 20.55 6.40
N ASP A 137 -12.10 21.04 5.26
CA ASP A 137 -13.12 20.37 4.45
C ASP A 137 -12.57 19.09 3.80
N THR A 138 -13.19 17.95 4.10
CA THR A 138 -12.87 16.62 3.56
C THR A 138 -13.96 16.05 2.67
N SER A 139 -15.05 16.78 2.44
CA SER A 139 -16.21 16.30 1.70
C SER A 139 -15.95 15.95 0.21
N TRP A 140 -14.85 16.44 -0.32
CA TRP A 140 -14.41 16.19 -1.69
C TRP A 140 -13.57 14.90 -1.85
N ILE A 141 -13.11 14.33 -0.74
CA ILE A 141 -12.30 13.11 -0.73
C ILE A 141 -13.22 11.95 -1.10
N LYS A 142 -12.77 11.15 -2.05
CA LYS A 142 -13.47 9.96 -2.52
C LYS A 142 -12.59 8.75 -2.31
N THR A 143 -13.14 7.73 -1.72
CA THR A 143 -12.59 6.38 -1.63
C THR A 143 -13.27 5.48 -2.66
N GLY A 144 -12.72 4.33 -2.96
CA GLY A 144 -13.35 3.44 -3.94
C GLY A 144 -12.46 2.32 -4.43
N LYS A 145 -12.98 1.59 -5.40
CA LYS A 145 -12.30 0.49 -6.09
C LYS A 145 -11.73 0.95 -7.41
N VAL A 146 -10.61 0.36 -7.78
CA VAL A 146 -9.75 0.82 -8.87
C VAL A 146 -9.47 -0.32 -9.83
N ALA A 147 -9.71 -0.14 -11.12
CA ALA A 147 -9.14 -1.03 -12.13
C ALA A 147 -7.71 -0.55 -12.45
N TRP A 148 -6.73 -1.45 -12.25
CA TRP A 148 -5.31 -1.13 -12.33
C TRP A 148 -4.62 -1.95 -13.42
N ASP A 149 -3.73 -1.31 -14.18
CA ASP A 149 -3.17 -1.81 -15.44
C ASP A 149 -1.78 -2.44 -15.31
N TRP A 150 -0.96 -2.00 -14.34
CA TRP A 150 0.45 -2.33 -14.27
C TRP A 150 0.73 -3.81 -13.90
N TRP A 151 0.01 -4.36 -12.91
CA TRP A 151 0.27 -5.72 -12.44
C TRP A 151 0.13 -6.77 -13.53
N ASN A 152 -0.89 -6.61 -14.36
CA ASN A 152 -1.19 -7.53 -15.46
C ASN A 152 -0.45 -7.18 -16.76
N ASP A 153 0.49 -6.21 -16.73
CA ASP A 153 1.31 -5.77 -17.86
C ASP A 153 0.47 -5.30 -19.06
N TRP A 154 -0.60 -4.56 -18.77
CA TRP A 154 -1.60 -4.09 -19.77
C TRP A 154 -2.18 -5.20 -20.66
N ASN A 155 -2.11 -6.46 -20.24
CA ASN A 155 -2.46 -7.64 -21.05
C ASN A 155 -3.97 -7.86 -21.11
N LEU A 156 -4.63 -7.25 -22.09
CA LEU A 156 -5.99 -7.60 -22.48
C LEU A 156 -5.96 -8.72 -23.52
N LYS A 157 -6.79 -9.75 -23.34
CA LYS A 157 -6.89 -10.88 -24.26
C LYS A 157 -8.22 -10.87 -25.01
N GLY A 158 -8.20 -11.30 -26.29
CA GLY A 158 -9.41 -11.37 -27.10
C GLY A 158 -10.02 -10.03 -27.49
N VAL A 159 -9.25 -8.95 -27.45
CA VAL A 159 -9.63 -7.60 -27.89
C VAL A 159 -9.21 -7.36 -29.35
N PRO A 160 -9.94 -6.53 -30.13
CA PRO A 160 -9.66 -6.28 -31.55
C PRO A 160 -8.57 -5.23 -31.79
N PHE A 161 -7.80 -4.88 -30.76
CA PHE A 161 -6.71 -3.90 -30.83
C PHE A 161 -5.45 -4.43 -30.12
N LYS A 162 -4.32 -3.76 -30.29
CA LYS A 162 -3.08 -4.08 -29.59
C LYS A 162 -3.15 -3.46 -28.17
N ALA A 163 -3.20 -4.31 -27.14
CA ALA A 163 -3.15 -3.87 -25.76
C ALA A 163 -1.78 -3.24 -25.41
N GLY A 164 -1.78 -2.28 -24.50
CA GLY A 164 -0.61 -1.51 -24.05
C GLY A 164 -1.02 -0.14 -23.56
N ILE A 165 -0.06 0.77 -23.41
CA ILE A 165 -0.31 2.14 -22.99
C ILE A 165 -0.84 2.95 -24.19
N ASN A 166 -2.15 2.93 -24.39
CA ASN A 166 -2.84 3.61 -25.50
C ASN A 166 -4.34 3.83 -25.18
N MET A 167 -4.98 4.66 -26.00
CA MET A 167 -6.38 5.06 -25.83
C MET A 167 -7.36 3.89 -25.79
N ASP A 168 -7.21 2.90 -26.66
CA ASP A 168 -8.13 1.76 -26.75
C ASP A 168 -8.09 0.92 -25.47
N THR A 169 -6.88 0.68 -24.95
CA THR A 169 -6.68 -0.05 -23.69
C THR A 169 -7.35 0.70 -22.53
N TYR A 170 -7.08 1.98 -22.35
CA TYR A 170 -7.67 2.71 -21.22
C TYR A 170 -9.17 2.93 -21.36
N LYS A 171 -9.72 3.11 -22.56
CA LYS A 171 -11.17 3.10 -22.76
C LYS A 171 -11.78 1.76 -22.37
N TYR A 172 -11.10 0.64 -22.66
CA TYR A 172 -11.53 -0.68 -22.23
C TYR A 172 -11.55 -0.84 -20.70
N TYR A 173 -10.52 -0.33 -20.01
CA TYR A 173 -10.48 -0.28 -18.54
C TYR A 173 -11.60 0.59 -17.97
N ILE A 174 -11.88 1.74 -18.57
CA ILE A 174 -13.00 2.63 -18.18
C ILE A 174 -14.34 1.92 -18.36
N ASP A 175 -14.55 1.25 -19.50
CA ASP A 175 -15.79 0.51 -19.77
C ASP A 175 -15.97 -0.65 -18.78
N PHE A 176 -14.89 -1.37 -18.44
CA PHE A 176 -14.92 -2.41 -17.40
C PHE A 176 -15.27 -1.83 -16.04
N ALA A 177 -14.60 -0.76 -15.63
CA ALA A 177 -14.86 -0.09 -14.36
C ALA A 177 -16.32 0.38 -14.27
N SER A 178 -16.82 1.05 -15.31
CA SER A 178 -18.19 1.54 -15.39
C SER A 178 -19.24 0.43 -15.27
N ARG A 179 -19.06 -0.69 -16.00
CA ARG A 179 -20.00 -1.83 -15.98
C ARG A 179 -20.09 -2.50 -14.61
N ASN A 180 -18.98 -2.51 -13.88
CA ASN A 180 -18.86 -3.22 -12.60
C ASN A 180 -18.96 -2.28 -11.40
N GLY A 181 -19.25 -0.98 -11.60
CA GLY A 181 -19.40 -0.03 -10.50
C GLY A 181 -18.11 0.32 -9.76
N LEU A 182 -16.96 0.23 -10.45
CA LEU A 182 -15.69 0.71 -9.93
C LEU A 182 -15.60 2.23 -10.12
N GLU A 183 -15.11 2.93 -9.12
CA GLU A 183 -15.05 4.38 -9.10
C GLU A 183 -13.89 4.94 -9.93
N PHE A 184 -12.78 4.19 -10.03
CA PHE A 184 -11.52 4.70 -10.57
C PHE A 184 -10.84 3.75 -11.55
N ILE A 185 -10.00 4.35 -12.40
CA ILE A 185 -8.86 3.68 -13.00
C ILE A 185 -7.57 4.42 -12.62
N VAL A 186 -6.44 3.71 -12.54
CA VAL A 186 -5.09 4.31 -12.47
C VAL A 186 -4.43 4.14 -13.82
N LEU A 187 -3.85 5.22 -14.36
CA LEU A 187 -2.84 5.16 -15.39
C LEU A 187 -1.49 5.08 -14.69
N ASP A 188 -0.90 3.88 -14.67
CA ASP A 188 0.38 3.62 -14.01
C ASP A 188 1.58 4.08 -14.84
N GLU A 189 2.82 3.71 -14.48
CA GLU A 189 4.06 4.17 -15.11
C GLU A 189 4.00 4.06 -16.64
N GLY A 190 4.30 5.16 -17.35
CA GLY A 190 4.42 5.19 -18.81
C GLY A 190 3.47 6.13 -19.55
N TRP A 191 2.53 6.80 -18.89
CA TRP A 191 1.69 7.83 -19.52
C TRP A 191 2.44 9.14 -19.80
N TYR A 192 3.60 9.35 -19.16
CA TYR A 192 4.62 10.33 -19.52
C TYR A 192 5.98 9.61 -19.63
N ASP A 193 7.00 10.24 -20.26
CA ASP A 193 8.32 9.64 -20.37
C ASP A 193 9.08 9.71 -19.02
N PRO A 194 9.27 8.60 -18.32
CA PRO A 194 9.91 8.59 -16.99
C PRO A 194 11.38 9.01 -17.05
N LYS A 195 12.06 8.87 -18.19
CA LYS A 195 13.45 9.30 -18.38
C LYS A 195 13.59 10.81 -18.43
N SER A 196 12.60 11.50 -19.02
CA SER A 196 12.56 12.96 -19.03
C SER A 196 12.27 13.52 -17.64
N GLY A 197 11.42 12.82 -16.86
CA GLY A 197 10.87 13.32 -15.61
C GLY A 197 9.95 14.53 -15.79
N ASP A 198 9.45 14.76 -17.01
CA ASP A 198 8.48 15.81 -17.31
C ASP A 198 7.07 15.24 -17.32
N MET A 199 6.42 15.25 -16.16
CA MET A 199 5.03 14.81 -16.05
C MET A 199 4.02 15.81 -16.62
N LEU A 200 4.47 16.99 -17.06
CA LEU A 200 3.59 17.95 -17.74
C LEU A 200 3.41 17.62 -19.23
N THR A 201 4.22 16.72 -19.78
CA THR A 201 4.13 16.26 -21.17
C THR A 201 3.62 14.80 -21.21
N VAL A 202 2.42 14.62 -21.75
CA VAL A 202 1.82 13.29 -21.97
C VAL A 202 2.41 12.66 -23.22
N ILE A 203 2.58 11.33 -23.25
CA ILE A 203 3.07 10.63 -24.47
C ILE A 203 2.07 10.78 -25.63
N PRO A 204 2.52 10.73 -26.89
CA PRO A 204 1.66 10.96 -28.05
C PRO A 204 0.58 9.89 -28.27
N GLU A 205 0.73 8.71 -27.68
CA GLU A 205 -0.24 7.61 -27.73
C GLU A 205 -1.51 7.86 -26.89
N LEU A 206 -1.51 8.92 -26.06
CA LEU A 206 -2.60 9.27 -25.15
C LEU A 206 -3.10 10.70 -25.37
N ASP A 207 -4.39 10.84 -25.62
CA ASP A 207 -5.14 12.09 -25.47
C ASP A 207 -5.80 12.09 -24.07
N LEU A 208 -5.09 12.64 -23.09
CA LEU A 208 -5.56 12.65 -21.71
C LEU A 208 -6.85 13.45 -21.51
N PRO A 209 -7.05 14.64 -22.13
CA PRO A 209 -8.34 15.33 -22.12
C PRO A 209 -9.51 14.49 -22.65
N GLU A 210 -9.32 13.79 -23.79
CA GLU A 210 -10.34 12.89 -24.34
C GLU A 210 -10.65 11.73 -23.38
N LEU A 211 -9.60 11.13 -22.79
CA LEU A 211 -9.76 10.02 -21.87
C LEU A 211 -10.51 10.43 -20.59
N ILE A 212 -10.22 11.62 -20.06
CA ILE A 212 -10.92 12.17 -18.88
C ILE A 212 -12.39 12.43 -19.21
N ALA A 213 -12.66 13.03 -20.38
CA ALA A 213 -14.04 13.26 -20.84
C ALA A 213 -14.81 11.93 -21.01
N TYR A 214 -14.14 10.90 -21.55
CA TYR A 214 -14.70 9.56 -21.70
C TYR A 214 -15.01 8.94 -20.32
N GLY A 215 -14.03 8.95 -19.40
CA GLY A 215 -14.23 8.46 -18.03
C GLY A 215 -15.41 9.14 -17.33
N LYS A 216 -15.46 10.47 -17.40
CA LYS A 216 -16.56 11.27 -16.84
C LYS A 216 -17.91 10.88 -17.42
N SER A 217 -18.01 10.62 -18.74
CA SER A 217 -19.24 10.17 -19.39
C SER A 217 -19.71 8.80 -18.91
N LYS A 218 -18.81 7.99 -18.37
CA LYS A 218 -19.02 6.64 -17.85
C LYS A 218 -19.15 6.58 -16.31
N GLY A 219 -18.99 7.71 -15.63
CA GLY A 219 -18.97 7.78 -14.15
C GLY A 219 -17.68 7.25 -13.51
N VAL A 220 -16.59 7.14 -14.27
CA VAL A 220 -15.29 6.64 -13.81
C VAL A 220 -14.28 7.80 -13.75
N GLU A 221 -13.58 7.90 -12.65
CA GLU A 221 -12.56 8.93 -12.39
C GLU A 221 -11.15 8.38 -12.66
N ILE A 222 -10.20 9.28 -12.96
CA ILE A 222 -8.83 8.90 -13.33
C ILE A 222 -7.85 9.42 -12.28
N VAL A 223 -6.92 8.53 -11.89
CA VAL A 223 -5.76 8.81 -11.05
C VAL A 223 -4.49 8.56 -11.87
N LEU A 224 -3.48 9.39 -11.73
CA LEU A 224 -2.22 9.30 -12.47
C LEU A 224 -1.09 8.86 -11.55
N TRP A 225 -0.25 7.94 -12.04
CA TRP A 225 0.98 7.56 -11.37
C TRP A 225 2.09 8.60 -11.60
N THR A 226 2.98 8.77 -10.63
CA THR A 226 4.18 9.59 -10.78
C THR A 226 5.23 9.24 -9.72
N VAL A 227 6.47 9.70 -9.92
CA VAL A 227 7.58 9.57 -8.96
C VAL A 227 7.58 10.75 -7.98
N PHE A 228 7.91 10.52 -6.71
CA PHE A 228 7.89 11.55 -5.66
C PHE A 228 8.65 12.83 -6.04
N ASN A 229 9.92 12.72 -6.43
CA ASN A 229 10.71 13.89 -6.77
C ASN A 229 10.33 14.52 -8.13
N VAL A 230 9.74 13.75 -9.04
CA VAL A 230 9.18 14.29 -10.29
C VAL A 230 7.98 15.19 -9.98
N LEU A 231 7.08 14.73 -9.12
CA LEU A 231 5.95 15.56 -8.67
C LEU A 231 6.42 16.76 -7.85
N ASP A 232 7.33 16.58 -6.88
CA ASP A 232 7.82 17.66 -6.01
C ASP A 232 8.50 18.77 -6.81
N SER A 233 9.28 18.42 -7.86
CA SER A 233 9.97 19.40 -8.71
C SER A 233 9.04 20.25 -9.58
N GLN A 234 7.80 19.78 -9.85
CA GLN A 234 6.80 20.42 -10.70
C GLN A 234 5.48 20.66 -9.95
N LEU A 235 5.53 20.65 -8.64
CA LEU A 235 4.41 20.39 -7.74
C LEU A 235 3.17 21.25 -8.01
N GLU A 236 3.31 22.58 -7.97
CA GLU A 236 2.18 23.49 -8.17
C GLU A 236 1.65 23.43 -9.62
N ALA A 237 2.54 23.39 -10.60
CA ALA A 237 2.16 23.33 -12.01
C ALA A 237 1.41 22.03 -12.34
N ALA A 238 1.89 20.90 -11.84
CA ALA A 238 1.25 19.60 -12.02
C ALA A 238 -0.11 19.53 -11.32
N CYS A 239 -0.17 19.92 -10.03
CA CYS A 239 -1.42 19.93 -9.28
C CYS A 239 -2.48 20.80 -9.95
N LYS A 240 -2.11 22.04 -10.34
CA LYS A 240 -3.02 22.94 -11.04
C LYS A 240 -3.50 22.36 -12.37
N LYS A 241 -2.56 21.94 -13.22
CA LYS A 241 -2.87 21.40 -14.55
C LYS A 241 -3.84 20.24 -14.49
N TYR A 242 -3.53 19.23 -13.68
CA TYR A 242 -4.30 17.99 -13.63
C TYR A 242 -5.61 18.12 -12.87
N ALA A 243 -5.68 18.96 -11.84
CA ALA A 243 -6.95 19.29 -11.17
C ALA A 243 -7.89 20.06 -12.15
N ASP A 244 -7.38 21.05 -12.88
CA ASP A 244 -8.16 21.82 -13.89
C ASP A 244 -8.67 20.90 -15.01
N MET A 245 -7.91 19.86 -15.39
CA MET A 245 -8.33 18.86 -16.37
C MET A 245 -9.38 17.89 -15.84
N GLY A 246 -9.49 17.72 -14.52
CA GLY A 246 -10.45 16.82 -13.87
C GLY A 246 -9.86 15.50 -13.35
N ILE A 247 -8.54 15.36 -13.30
CA ILE A 247 -7.86 14.25 -12.59
C ILE A 247 -8.19 14.33 -11.10
N LYS A 248 -8.30 13.18 -10.44
CA LYS A 248 -8.75 13.07 -9.04
C LYS A 248 -7.64 12.85 -8.03
N GLY A 249 -6.48 12.45 -8.47
CA GLY A 249 -5.37 12.21 -7.56
C GLY A 249 -4.13 11.66 -8.25
N PHE A 250 -3.15 11.35 -7.41
CA PHE A 250 -1.91 10.74 -7.83
C PHE A 250 -1.62 9.47 -7.02
N LYS A 251 -1.18 8.41 -7.70
CA LYS A 251 -0.39 7.34 -7.14
C LYS A 251 1.06 7.80 -7.21
N VAL A 252 1.68 8.09 -6.05
CA VAL A 252 3.03 8.65 -5.99
C VAL A 252 4.00 7.61 -5.47
N ASP A 253 5.05 7.32 -6.22
CA ASP A 253 5.89 6.14 -6.04
C ASP A 253 7.39 6.47 -5.97
N PHE A 254 8.20 5.48 -5.51
CA PHE A 254 9.66 5.53 -5.49
C PHE A 254 10.26 6.66 -4.66
N LEU A 255 9.81 6.82 -3.40
CA LEU A 255 10.51 7.61 -2.39
C LEU A 255 11.73 6.84 -1.88
N ASP A 256 11.55 5.57 -1.49
CA ASP A 256 12.54 4.59 -1.07
C ASP A 256 13.48 5.05 0.06
N ARG A 257 13.07 6.02 0.85
CA ARG A 257 13.85 6.61 1.95
C ARG A 257 12.93 7.30 2.96
N ASP A 258 13.43 7.51 4.19
CA ASP A 258 12.70 8.17 5.27
C ASP A 258 13.59 9.13 6.09
N ASP A 259 14.67 9.65 5.49
CA ASP A 259 15.41 10.76 6.08
C ASP A 259 14.56 12.03 6.15
N GLN A 260 15.02 13.02 6.89
CA GLN A 260 14.26 14.26 7.10
C GLN A 260 13.77 14.89 5.80
N THR A 261 14.62 14.97 4.76
CA THR A 261 14.26 15.66 3.51
C THR A 261 13.21 14.91 2.71
N ALA A 262 13.23 13.57 2.75
CA ALA A 262 12.20 12.71 2.17
C ALA A 262 10.87 12.88 2.90
N VAL A 263 10.88 12.90 4.23
CA VAL A 263 9.66 13.15 5.02
C VAL A 263 9.09 14.55 4.72
N GLU A 264 9.94 15.58 4.66
CA GLU A 264 9.51 16.94 4.30
C GLU A 264 8.90 17.01 2.89
N MET A 265 9.41 16.24 1.92
CA MET A 265 8.85 16.12 0.57
C MET A 265 7.41 15.58 0.63
N VAL A 266 7.17 14.50 1.38
CA VAL A 266 5.82 13.92 1.54
C VAL A 266 4.84 14.97 2.10
N TYR A 267 5.24 15.74 3.10
CA TYR A 267 4.39 16.78 3.70
C TYR A 267 4.13 17.95 2.72
N ARG A 268 5.13 18.37 1.93
CA ARG A 268 4.93 19.41 0.88
C ARG A 268 3.94 18.94 -0.19
N ILE A 269 4.09 17.70 -0.67
CA ILE A 269 3.16 17.09 -1.64
C ILE A 269 1.76 17.02 -1.04
N ALA A 270 1.62 16.55 0.19
CA ALA A 270 0.34 16.48 0.86
C ALA A 270 -0.34 17.85 0.99
N GLU A 271 0.39 18.87 1.40
CA GLU A 271 -0.15 20.22 1.52
C GLU A 271 -0.63 20.78 0.17
N MET A 272 0.18 20.61 -0.89
CA MET A 272 -0.15 21.16 -2.20
C MET A 272 -1.33 20.41 -2.85
N THR A 273 -1.32 19.09 -2.83
CA THR A 273 -2.40 18.28 -3.40
C THR A 273 -3.74 18.54 -2.68
N ALA A 274 -3.72 18.79 -1.36
CA ALA A 274 -4.91 19.21 -0.63
C ALA A 274 -5.51 20.52 -1.16
N ARG A 275 -4.66 21.52 -1.45
CA ARG A 275 -5.11 22.82 -2.01
C ARG A 275 -5.85 22.67 -3.34
N TYR A 276 -5.43 21.68 -4.15
CA TYR A 276 -6.03 21.39 -5.46
C TYR A 276 -7.07 20.26 -5.43
N LYS A 277 -7.42 19.75 -4.23
CA LYS A 277 -8.40 18.68 -4.01
C LYS A 277 -8.07 17.40 -4.79
N LEU A 278 -6.80 17.01 -4.75
CA LEU A 278 -6.27 15.78 -5.35
C LEU A 278 -5.98 14.77 -4.25
N THR A 279 -6.50 13.55 -4.36
CA THR A 279 -6.20 12.44 -3.43
C THR A 279 -4.82 11.85 -3.69
N LEU A 280 -4.27 11.18 -2.69
CA LEU A 280 -2.98 10.51 -2.78
C LEU A 280 -3.08 9.04 -2.37
N ASP A 281 -2.44 8.19 -3.16
CA ASP A 281 -2.03 6.83 -2.82
C ASP A 281 -0.50 6.78 -2.90
N LEU A 282 0.17 6.36 -1.83
CA LEU A 282 1.62 6.50 -1.68
C LEU A 282 2.29 5.12 -1.74
N HIS A 283 3.13 4.93 -2.75
CA HIS A 283 3.92 3.73 -3.01
C HIS A 283 5.42 3.97 -2.82
N GLY A 284 6.23 2.90 -2.78
CA GLY A 284 7.68 3.01 -2.54
C GLY A 284 8.01 3.86 -1.30
N ILE A 285 7.18 3.83 -0.28
CA ILE A 285 7.22 4.73 0.87
C ILE A 285 7.36 3.94 2.18
N TYR A 286 7.86 4.59 3.22
CA TYR A 286 7.86 4.06 4.58
C TYR A 286 6.41 3.85 5.11
N LYS A 287 6.27 3.01 6.15
CA LYS A 287 4.97 2.74 6.81
C LYS A 287 4.20 4.04 7.13
N PRO A 288 2.87 4.02 7.13
CA PRO A 288 2.08 5.14 7.62
C PRO A 288 2.51 5.55 9.03
N THR A 289 2.51 6.86 9.27
CA THR A 289 2.85 7.47 10.55
C THR A 289 1.75 8.42 11.03
N GLY A 290 0.51 8.10 10.63
CA GLY A 290 -0.66 8.89 10.98
C GLY A 290 -0.85 10.17 10.16
N ILE A 291 -0.03 10.39 9.12
CA ILE A 291 -0.16 11.57 8.25
C ILE A 291 -1.55 11.65 7.58
N ASN A 292 -2.22 10.53 7.38
CA ASN A 292 -3.60 10.46 6.87
C ASN A 292 -4.65 10.99 7.86
N ARG A 293 -4.32 11.23 9.12
CA ARG A 293 -5.14 12.02 10.03
C ARG A 293 -4.96 13.52 9.79
N THR A 294 -3.72 13.93 9.57
CA THR A 294 -3.35 15.32 9.34
C THR A 294 -3.77 15.79 7.95
N TYR A 295 -3.64 14.92 6.97
CA TYR A 295 -4.01 15.10 5.57
C TYR A 295 -4.90 13.93 5.10
N PRO A 296 -6.20 13.93 5.41
CA PRO A 296 -7.12 12.82 5.14
C PRO A 296 -7.27 12.41 3.67
N HIS A 297 -6.84 13.23 2.73
CA HIS A 297 -6.81 12.92 1.30
C HIS A 297 -5.64 12.00 0.90
N ILE A 298 -4.71 11.70 1.80
CA ILE A 298 -3.80 10.56 1.65
C ILE A 298 -4.59 9.33 2.06
N ILE A 299 -5.17 8.66 1.07
CA ILE A 299 -6.17 7.62 1.29
C ILE A 299 -5.58 6.22 1.41
N ASN A 300 -4.38 5.98 0.83
CA ASN A 300 -3.74 4.68 0.93
C ASN A 300 -2.21 4.75 0.92
N PHE A 301 -1.56 3.64 1.32
CA PHE A 301 -0.10 3.50 1.43
C PHE A 301 0.31 2.06 1.12
N GLU A 302 1.37 1.88 0.37
CA GLU A 302 1.98 0.57 0.16
C GLU A 302 2.78 0.12 1.41
N SER A 303 4.10 0.23 1.41
CA SER A 303 4.99 -0.24 2.49
C SER A 303 4.65 -1.67 2.96
N VAL A 304 4.42 -2.56 2.01
CA VAL A 304 4.01 -3.95 2.20
C VAL A 304 4.63 -4.81 1.10
N PHE A 305 4.97 -6.05 1.39
CA PHE A 305 5.38 -7.05 0.38
C PHE A 305 4.13 -7.55 -0.32
N GLY A 306 3.57 -6.69 -1.21
CA GLY A 306 2.26 -6.86 -1.82
C GLY A 306 2.23 -7.80 -3.03
N MET A 307 1.09 -7.80 -3.75
CA MET A 307 0.90 -8.64 -4.93
C MET A 307 1.82 -8.29 -6.09
N GLU A 308 2.44 -7.12 -6.11
CA GLU A 308 3.47 -6.78 -7.11
C GLU A 308 4.64 -7.75 -7.08
N GLU A 309 5.03 -8.21 -5.91
CA GLU A 309 6.17 -9.09 -5.66
C GLU A 309 6.05 -10.46 -6.33
N VAL A 310 4.85 -10.96 -6.60
CA VAL A 310 4.67 -12.24 -7.30
C VAL A 310 5.16 -12.22 -8.74
N LYS A 311 5.47 -11.05 -9.30
CA LYS A 311 6.03 -10.91 -10.65
C LYS A 311 7.49 -11.37 -10.72
N TRP A 312 8.25 -11.30 -9.60
CA TRP A 312 9.69 -11.58 -9.57
C TRP A 312 10.22 -12.31 -8.32
N THR A 313 9.40 -12.50 -7.30
CA THR A 313 9.86 -13.12 -6.04
C THR A 313 10.13 -14.63 -6.17
N ASP A 314 10.64 -15.25 -5.12
CA ASP A 314 10.86 -16.69 -5.00
C ASP A 314 9.73 -17.31 -4.16
N ILE A 315 9.36 -18.57 -4.45
CA ILE A 315 8.33 -19.32 -3.72
C ILE A 315 8.62 -19.44 -2.22
N LYS A 316 9.89 -19.37 -1.82
CA LYS A 316 10.30 -19.38 -0.39
C LYS A 316 9.78 -18.18 0.38
N ASN A 317 9.46 -17.06 -0.28
CA ASN A 317 8.88 -15.88 0.33
C ASN A 317 7.40 -16.05 0.72
N ASN A 318 6.81 -17.21 0.44
CA ASN A 318 5.59 -17.74 1.05
C ASN A 318 4.49 -16.67 1.29
N MET A 319 3.90 -16.16 0.19
CA MET A 319 2.88 -15.10 0.28
C MET A 319 1.71 -15.45 1.23
N PRO A 320 1.12 -16.66 1.21
CA PRO A 320 0.05 -16.99 2.14
C PRO A 320 0.44 -16.92 3.62
N LEU A 321 1.71 -17.17 3.97
CA LEU A 321 2.20 -16.93 5.33
C LEU A 321 2.36 -15.43 5.61
N TYR A 322 2.87 -14.68 4.63
CA TYR A 322 3.00 -13.23 4.74
C TYR A 322 1.63 -12.57 4.90
N ASP A 323 0.62 -13.00 4.13
CA ASP A 323 -0.74 -12.45 4.12
C ASP A 323 -1.50 -12.63 5.43
N VAL A 324 -1.12 -13.62 6.24
CA VAL A 324 -1.65 -13.83 7.60
C VAL A 324 -0.70 -13.34 8.70
N THR A 325 0.37 -12.65 8.32
CA THR A 325 1.34 -12.06 9.25
C THR A 325 1.27 -10.53 9.24
N PHE A 326 1.32 -9.93 8.07
CA PHE A 326 1.39 -8.47 7.97
C PHE A 326 0.16 -7.74 8.52
N PRO A 327 -1.08 -8.27 8.46
CA PRO A 327 -2.22 -7.59 9.09
C PRO A 327 -2.04 -7.33 10.57
N TYR A 328 -1.36 -8.24 11.27
CA TYR A 328 -1.07 -8.08 12.70
C TYR A 328 0.05 -7.08 13.00
N ILE A 329 0.93 -6.82 12.05
CA ILE A 329 2.11 -5.97 12.26
C ILE A 329 1.99 -4.67 11.48
N ARG A 330 1.92 -4.75 10.13
CA ARG A 330 1.93 -3.59 9.24
C ARG A 330 0.67 -2.73 9.36
N MET A 331 -0.52 -3.38 9.48
CA MET A 331 -1.78 -2.63 9.55
C MET A 331 -1.96 -1.86 10.87
N MET A 332 -1.18 -2.17 11.93
CA MET A 332 -1.12 -1.31 13.12
C MET A 332 -0.62 0.11 12.83
N ALA A 333 0.10 0.31 11.72
CA ALA A 333 0.56 1.62 11.28
C ALA A 333 -0.51 2.40 10.48
N GLY A 334 -1.47 1.72 9.85
CA GLY A 334 -2.53 2.33 9.05
C GLY A 334 -2.91 1.53 7.81
N PRO A 335 -3.73 2.09 6.92
CA PRO A 335 -4.23 1.42 5.72
C PRO A 335 -3.11 0.90 4.81
N VAL A 336 -3.46 -0.08 3.95
CA VAL A 336 -2.49 -0.78 3.12
C VAL A 336 -2.97 -0.99 1.70
N ASP A 337 -2.17 -0.56 0.73
CA ASP A 337 -2.36 -0.92 -0.67
C ASP A 337 -1.57 -2.19 -1.02
N TYR A 338 -2.20 -3.33 -0.77
CA TYR A 338 -1.66 -4.66 -1.04
C TYR A 338 -1.86 -5.10 -2.50
N THR A 339 -2.73 -4.42 -3.23
CA THR A 339 -3.11 -4.69 -4.63
C THR A 339 -3.66 -6.11 -4.88
N PRO A 340 -4.70 -6.58 -4.16
CA PRO A 340 -5.22 -7.93 -4.30
C PRO A 340 -6.03 -8.14 -5.60
N GLY A 341 -6.51 -9.38 -5.81
CA GLY A 341 -7.53 -9.67 -6.82
C GLY A 341 -7.05 -10.51 -7.99
N ALA A 342 -5.92 -11.19 -7.89
CA ALA A 342 -5.48 -12.10 -8.94
C ALA A 342 -6.49 -13.23 -9.20
N MET A 343 -6.98 -13.34 -10.43
CA MET A 343 -7.88 -14.40 -10.88
C MET A 343 -7.11 -15.64 -11.32
N ARG A 344 -5.83 -15.49 -11.63
CA ARG A 344 -4.88 -16.59 -11.84
C ARG A 344 -4.18 -16.92 -10.53
N ASN A 345 -4.26 -18.19 -10.13
CA ASN A 345 -3.76 -18.67 -8.87
C ASN A 345 -3.02 -19.98 -9.07
N ALA A 346 -1.99 -20.26 -8.27
CA ALA A 346 -1.23 -21.49 -8.39
C ALA A 346 -0.95 -22.12 -7.03
N THR A 347 -0.90 -23.45 -7.00
CA THR A 347 -0.51 -24.21 -5.82
C THR A 347 0.96 -23.97 -5.48
N LYS A 348 1.37 -24.35 -4.28
CA LYS A 348 2.77 -24.24 -3.85
C LYS A 348 3.74 -24.98 -4.76
N ALA A 349 3.31 -26.09 -5.38
CA ALA A 349 4.12 -26.92 -6.27
C ALA A 349 4.25 -26.32 -7.68
N ASP A 350 3.22 -25.65 -8.16
CA ASP A 350 3.11 -25.18 -9.55
C ASP A 350 3.48 -23.70 -9.72
N TRP A 351 3.48 -22.94 -8.63
CA TRP A 351 3.72 -21.52 -8.69
C TRP A 351 5.16 -21.17 -9.08
N ARG A 352 5.29 -20.16 -9.93
CA ARG A 352 6.55 -19.52 -10.31
C ARG A 352 6.30 -18.07 -10.69
N ALA A 353 7.30 -17.24 -10.46
CA ALA A 353 7.24 -15.82 -10.86
C ALA A 353 7.14 -15.70 -12.39
N MET A 354 6.21 -14.86 -12.83
CA MET A 354 6.02 -14.49 -14.25
C MET A 354 5.67 -13.01 -14.32
N TYR A 355 6.50 -12.23 -15.00
CA TYR A 355 6.34 -10.79 -15.02
C TYR A 355 5.05 -10.32 -15.72
N SER A 356 4.84 -10.77 -16.97
CA SER A 356 3.73 -10.29 -17.81
C SER A 356 2.42 -11.06 -17.63
N THR A 357 2.45 -12.21 -16.96
CA THR A 357 1.26 -13.03 -16.69
C THR A 357 1.31 -13.59 -15.27
N PRO A 358 1.41 -12.70 -14.26
CA PRO A 358 1.59 -13.13 -12.88
C PRO A 358 0.40 -13.95 -12.37
N ALA A 359 0.65 -14.76 -11.34
CA ALA A 359 -0.37 -15.51 -10.63
C ALA A 359 -0.12 -15.40 -9.13
N SER A 360 -1.18 -15.34 -8.32
CA SER A 360 -1.03 -15.38 -6.87
C SER A 360 -0.62 -16.78 -6.38
N MET A 361 0.06 -16.83 -5.25
CA MET A 361 0.24 -18.08 -4.49
C MET A 361 -1.05 -18.35 -3.71
N GLY A 362 -1.56 -19.59 -3.78
CA GLY A 362 -2.75 -19.98 -3.04
C GLY A 362 -4.00 -20.11 -3.92
N THR A 363 -5.10 -19.60 -3.44
CA THR A 363 -6.42 -19.74 -4.07
C THR A 363 -7.05 -18.41 -4.41
N ARG A 364 -8.02 -18.41 -5.33
CA ARG A 364 -8.84 -17.24 -5.63
C ARG A 364 -9.64 -16.78 -4.40
N CYS A 365 -10.16 -17.71 -3.59
CA CYS A 365 -10.84 -17.38 -2.35
C CYS A 365 -9.96 -16.60 -1.37
N HIS A 366 -8.66 -16.90 -1.32
CA HIS A 366 -7.67 -16.13 -0.55
C HIS A 366 -7.60 -14.68 -1.04
N GLN A 367 -7.54 -14.48 -2.36
CA GLN A 367 -7.55 -13.14 -2.97
C GLN A 367 -8.86 -12.38 -2.71
N LEU A 368 -10.02 -13.06 -2.74
CA LEU A 368 -11.31 -12.45 -2.42
C LEU A 368 -11.38 -12.05 -0.94
N ALA A 369 -10.87 -12.89 -0.03
CA ALA A 369 -10.84 -12.60 1.39
C ALA A 369 -9.98 -11.37 1.71
N ALA A 370 -8.94 -11.10 0.94
CA ALA A 370 -8.05 -9.94 1.11
C ALA A 370 -8.82 -8.61 1.08
N TYR A 371 -9.87 -8.49 0.26
CA TYR A 371 -10.73 -7.29 0.20
C TYR A 371 -11.53 -7.03 1.50
N ILE A 372 -11.66 -8.03 2.36
CA ILE A 372 -12.30 -7.87 3.67
C ILE A 372 -11.25 -7.74 4.77
N VAL A 373 -10.15 -8.49 4.67
CA VAL A 373 -9.11 -8.53 5.70
C VAL A 373 -8.27 -7.25 5.70
N HIS A 374 -7.89 -6.75 4.52
CA HIS A 374 -7.03 -5.57 4.44
C HIS A 374 -7.85 -4.28 4.57
N ASP A 375 -7.32 -3.32 5.32
CA ASP A 375 -7.88 -1.96 5.37
C ASP A 375 -7.31 -1.14 4.22
N SER A 376 -8.11 -0.93 3.18
CA SER A 376 -7.69 -0.29 1.93
C SER A 376 -8.80 0.60 1.37
N PRO A 377 -8.84 1.88 1.74
CA PRO A 377 -9.86 2.82 1.24
C PRO A 377 -9.77 3.13 -0.27
N PHE A 378 -8.64 2.83 -0.88
CA PHE A 378 -8.41 2.90 -2.33
C PHE A 378 -7.93 1.54 -2.80
N THR A 379 -8.88 0.65 -3.10
CA THR A 379 -8.62 -0.78 -3.25
C THR A 379 -8.45 -1.15 -4.72
N MET A 380 -7.27 -1.61 -5.10
CA MET A 380 -6.97 -2.00 -6.48
C MET A 380 -7.48 -3.40 -6.81
N LEU A 381 -7.97 -3.57 -8.03
CA LEU A 381 -8.19 -4.83 -8.70
C LEU A 381 -6.99 -5.05 -9.64
N CYS A 382 -6.06 -5.93 -9.28
CA CYS A 382 -4.77 -6.04 -9.95
C CYS A 382 -4.81 -6.79 -11.29
N ASP A 383 -5.78 -7.68 -11.51
CA ASP A 383 -5.82 -8.50 -12.74
C ASP A 383 -6.42 -7.74 -13.93
N ALA A 384 -6.23 -8.29 -15.12
CA ALA A 384 -6.75 -7.70 -16.34
C ALA A 384 -8.28 -7.76 -16.41
N PRO A 385 -8.97 -6.73 -16.93
CA PRO A 385 -10.41 -6.75 -17.17
C PRO A 385 -10.90 -8.01 -17.87
N THR A 386 -10.19 -8.51 -18.86
CA THR A 386 -10.55 -9.74 -19.58
C THR A 386 -10.48 -11.00 -18.73
N ASN A 387 -9.61 -11.04 -17.72
CA ASN A 387 -9.56 -12.15 -16.76
C ASN A 387 -10.73 -12.06 -15.77
N TYR A 388 -11.06 -10.87 -15.30
CA TYR A 388 -12.23 -10.63 -14.44
C TYR A 388 -13.56 -10.99 -15.14
N LEU A 389 -13.72 -10.65 -16.43
CA LEU A 389 -14.93 -10.99 -17.19
C LEU A 389 -15.12 -12.51 -17.37
N ASN A 390 -14.05 -13.31 -17.30
CA ASN A 390 -14.17 -14.78 -17.26
C ASN A 390 -14.58 -15.30 -15.87
N GLU A 391 -14.52 -14.48 -14.85
CA GLU A 391 -14.79 -14.78 -13.44
C GLU A 391 -15.76 -13.73 -12.86
N GLN A 392 -16.82 -13.43 -13.57
CA GLN A 392 -17.77 -12.34 -13.22
C GLN A 392 -18.33 -12.48 -11.79
N GLU A 393 -18.54 -13.70 -11.32
CA GLU A 393 -18.97 -13.99 -9.95
C GLU A 393 -18.00 -13.39 -8.91
N CYS A 394 -16.70 -13.47 -9.17
CA CYS A 394 -15.69 -12.89 -8.30
C CYS A 394 -15.73 -11.36 -8.33
N VAL A 395 -15.93 -10.77 -9.52
CA VAL A 395 -16.06 -9.32 -9.66
C VAL A 395 -17.31 -8.82 -8.94
N ASP A 396 -18.44 -9.47 -9.12
CA ASP A 396 -19.70 -9.13 -8.44
C ASP A 396 -19.54 -9.16 -6.92
N PHE A 397 -18.81 -10.17 -6.41
CA PHE A 397 -18.48 -10.24 -4.99
C PHE A 397 -17.60 -9.05 -4.57
N ILE A 398 -16.46 -8.81 -5.25
CA ILE A 398 -15.55 -7.70 -4.91
C ILE A 398 -16.29 -6.35 -4.92
N THR A 399 -17.09 -6.12 -5.94
CA THR A 399 -17.80 -4.83 -6.11
C THR A 399 -18.93 -4.65 -5.12
N SER A 400 -19.48 -5.72 -4.58
CA SER A 400 -20.49 -5.67 -3.51
C SER A 400 -19.92 -5.26 -2.14
N LEU A 401 -18.62 -5.37 -1.95
CA LEU A 401 -17.97 -5.05 -0.67
C LEU A 401 -17.82 -3.52 -0.50
N PRO A 402 -18.12 -2.94 0.68
CA PRO A 402 -17.83 -1.54 0.95
C PRO A 402 -16.32 -1.35 1.19
N VAL A 403 -15.75 -0.25 0.71
CA VAL A 403 -14.36 0.14 1.05
C VAL A 403 -14.28 0.84 2.41
N GLU A 404 -15.35 1.54 2.80
CA GLU A 404 -15.49 2.16 4.12
C GLU A 404 -16.51 1.40 4.97
N THR A 405 -16.15 1.13 6.21
CA THR A 405 -16.97 0.36 7.14
C THR A 405 -17.21 1.11 8.45
N ASP A 406 -18.35 0.84 9.08
CA ASP A 406 -18.73 1.49 10.35
C ASP A 406 -17.96 0.92 11.53
N SER A 407 -17.58 -0.35 11.45
CA SER A 407 -16.75 -1.02 12.44
C SER A 407 -16.04 -2.23 11.86
N THR A 408 -14.87 -2.54 12.42
CA THR A 408 -14.06 -3.72 12.09
C THR A 408 -13.57 -4.37 13.37
N PHE A 409 -13.63 -5.69 13.44
CA PHE A 409 -13.00 -6.47 14.50
C PHE A 409 -12.49 -7.81 13.98
N ILE A 410 -11.58 -8.41 14.70
CA ILE A 410 -11.03 -9.74 14.40
C ILE A 410 -11.78 -10.77 15.25
N ALA A 411 -12.61 -11.57 14.59
CA ALA A 411 -13.42 -12.58 15.29
C ALA A 411 -12.58 -13.73 15.81
N SER A 412 -11.52 -14.09 15.09
CA SER A 412 -10.54 -15.10 15.50
C SER A 412 -9.24 -14.89 14.73
N GLY A 413 -8.10 -15.19 15.31
CA GLY A 413 -6.83 -15.05 14.62
C GLY A 413 -5.62 -15.41 15.48
N GLU A 414 -4.56 -15.85 14.81
CA GLU A 414 -3.26 -16.12 15.40
C GLU A 414 -2.18 -15.68 14.41
N LEU A 415 -1.27 -14.84 14.88
CA LEU A 415 -0.20 -14.24 14.09
C LEU A 415 0.58 -15.33 13.31
N GLY A 416 0.65 -15.16 11.98
CA GLY A 416 1.36 -16.08 11.08
C GLY A 416 0.63 -17.40 10.80
N LYS A 417 -0.59 -17.60 11.32
CA LYS A 417 -1.36 -18.80 11.05
C LYS A 417 -2.64 -18.51 10.27
N TYR A 418 -3.50 -17.68 10.81
CA TYR A 418 -4.78 -17.31 10.19
C TYR A 418 -5.34 -16.02 10.76
N ILE A 419 -6.29 -15.43 10.04
CA ILE A 419 -7.05 -14.26 10.46
C ILE A 419 -8.49 -14.37 9.96
N VAL A 420 -9.45 -14.02 10.80
CA VAL A 420 -10.87 -13.88 10.45
C VAL A 420 -11.32 -12.47 10.82
N THR A 421 -11.45 -11.63 9.81
CA THR A 421 -11.89 -10.24 9.94
C THR A 421 -13.39 -10.14 9.70
N VAL A 422 -14.05 -9.37 10.53
CA VAL A 422 -15.48 -9.05 10.41
C VAL A 422 -15.61 -7.53 10.26
N ARG A 423 -16.28 -7.09 9.21
CA ARG A 423 -16.59 -5.69 8.94
C ARG A 423 -18.09 -5.49 8.92
N LYS A 424 -18.54 -4.36 9.42
CA LYS A 424 -19.96 -3.95 9.40
C LYS A 424 -20.11 -2.68 8.57
N LYS A 425 -21.13 -2.67 7.71
CA LYS A 425 -21.61 -1.47 7.05
C LYS A 425 -23.13 -1.47 7.08
N ASP A 426 -23.70 -0.47 7.70
CA ASP A 426 -25.16 -0.38 7.95
C ASP A 426 -25.69 -1.65 8.66
N VAL A 427 -26.58 -2.39 7.98
CA VAL A 427 -27.14 -3.65 8.49
C VAL A 427 -26.36 -4.89 8.04
N ASN A 428 -25.38 -4.73 7.15
CA ASN A 428 -24.66 -5.85 6.55
C ASN A 428 -23.37 -6.17 7.29
N TRP A 429 -23.05 -7.45 7.30
CA TRP A 429 -21.82 -7.98 7.86
C TRP A 429 -21.02 -8.71 6.79
N TYR A 430 -19.73 -8.44 6.73
CA TYR A 430 -18.79 -9.04 5.78
C TYR A 430 -17.70 -9.77 6.56
N VAL A 431 -17.50 -11.05 6.22
CA VAL A 431 -16.55 -11.92 6.92
C VAL A 431 -15.53 -12.43 5.92
N GLY A 432 -14.26 -12.14 6.17
CA GLY A 432 -13.11 -12.62 5.40
C GLY A 432 -12.17 -13.44 6.26
N GLY A 433 -11.86 -14.65 5.82
CA GLY A 433 -10.92 -15.54 6.50
C GLY A 433 -9.78 -15.96 5.60
N MET A 434 -8.55 -15.87 6.11
CA MET A 434 -7.32 -16.26 5.41
C MET A 434 -6.48 -17.17 6.29
N THR A 435 -5.79 -18.14 5.67
CA THR A 435 -4.85 -19.05 6.32
C THR A 435 -3.53 -19.10 5.56
N ASN A 436 -2.46 -19.52 6.23
CA ASN A 436 -1.24 -19.96 5.56
C ASN A 436 -1.46 -21.30 4.82
N TRP A 437 -0.40 -21.85 4.19
CA TRP A 437 -0.47 -23.13 3.46
C TRP A 437 -0.84 -24.36 4.33
N ASP A 438 -0.55 -24.29 5.62
CA ASP A 438 -0.55 -25.46 6.52
C ASP A 438 -1.86 -25.60 7.30
N LEU A 439 -2.77 -24.62 7.18
CA LEU A 439 -4.05 -24.58 7.91
C LEU A 439 -5.25 -24.54 6.97
N SER A 440 -6.38 -25.07 7.45
CA SER A 440 -7.69 -24.92 6.84
C SER A 440 -8.67 -24.33 7.84
N LEU A 441 -9.35 -23.25 7.49
CA LEU A 441 -10.37 -22.62 8.36
C LEU A 441 -11.61 -23.50 8.55
N ILE A 442 -11.86 -24.46 7.67
CA ILE A 442 -12.99 -25.39 7.81
C ILE A 442 -12.88 -26.24 9.08
N HIS A 443 -11.66 -26.49 9.55
CA HIS A 443 -11.42 -27.20 10.81
C HIS A 443 -11.44 -26.31 12.05
N ILE A 444 -11.38 -24.99 11.86
CA ILE A 444 -11.38 -24.00 12.95
C ILE A 444 -12.80 -23.46 13.21
N SER A 445 -13.61 -23.42 12.17
CA SER A 445 -14.96 -22.84 12.20
C SER A 445 -16.07 -23.87 12.34
N GLU A 446 -15.80 -25.12 12.71
CA GLU A 446 -16.88 -26.04 13.04
C GLU A 446 -17.59 -25.57 14.32
N PRO A 447 -18.76 -24.92 14.22
CA PRO A 447 -19.57 -24.69 15.39
C PRO A 447 -20.21 -26.02 15.78
N THR A 448 -19.87 -26.55 16.94
CA THR A 448 -20.57 -27.66 17.55
C THR A 448 -22.04 -27.35 17.89
N ARG A 449 -22.61 -26.29 17.37
CA ARG A 449 -24.04 -25.95 17.48
C ARG A 449 -24.54 -25.25 16.21
N HIS A 450 -25.55 -25.86 15.60
CA HIS A 450 -26.40 -25.20 14.63
C HIS A 450 -27.04 -23.95 15.24
N LEU A 451 -26.51 -22.77 14.96
CA LEU A 451 -27.27 -21.54 15.11
C LEU A 451 -28.23 -21.47 13.90
N ARG A 452 -29.51 -21.84 14.13
CA ARG A 452 -30.57 -21.45 13.23
C ARG A 452 -30.70 -19.93 13.34
N ILE A 453 -30.32 -19.24 12.29
CA ILE A 453 -30.71 -17.84 12.09
C ILE A 453 -32.13 -17.89 11.53
N SER A 454 -33.10 -17.51 12.36
CA SER A 454 -34.50 -17.23 11.96
C SER A 454 -34.58 -15.78 11.49
#